data_c1115f01f90404ca9105ad821c6e0c7b
#
_entry.id   c1115f01f90404ca9105ad821c6e0c7b
#
_cell.length_a   1.000
_cell.length_b   1.000
_cell.length_c   1.000
_cell.angle_alpha   90.00
_cell.angle_beta   90.00
_cell.angle_gamma   90.00
#
_symmetry.space_group_name_H-M   'P 1'
#
loop_
_entity.id
_entity.type
_entity.pdbx_description
1 polymer ?
#
loop_
_entity_poly.entity_id
_entity_poly.type
_entity_poly.pdbx_seq_one_letter_code
_entity_poly.pdbx_strand_id
1 'polypeptide(L)'
;MAVAPSVLIREVGPRDGFQNEPETIPTERKVELIDALARTGLPRIEVTSFVRPDVIPQLADAAELLASVDIPRSVSVSVLIPNERGLDRALELLESSRATVPEARPAFDEVNVFLSASETHNRKNVNRSIADSLAGLRSVLARAGDAGLRCEGVISTSFGCPYEGHVPPQRVLEIAAALREAGAQELAFGDTTGMANPLQVREFFAAARAALGEDVEITAHFHNTRGQGLANVLAALQAGVWSFESSFGELGGCPVPPGSTGNIATEDLVSMLHEMGIETGIDLPALIACARRVQEILGRPLGSHTLVAGPVAWQA
;
A
#
# COMPACT_ATOMS: atom_id res chain seq x y z
N MET A 1 -18.81 21.07 3.82
CA MET A 1 -17.96 20.13 3.08
C MET A 1 -18.84 19.00 2.60
N ALA A 2 -18.86 18.68 1.30
CA ALA A 2 -19.45 17.43 0.87
C ALA A 2 -18.51 16.32 1.35
N VAL A 3 -18.98 15.48 2.27
CA VAL A 3 -18.25 14.27 2.67
C VAL A 3 -18.35 13.30 1.51
N ALA A 4 -17.26 12.68 1.10
CA ALA A 4 -17.36 11.64 0.10
C ALA A 4 -18.31 10.54 0.58
N PRO A 5 -19.11 9.97 -0.30
CA PRO A 5 -20.03 8.91 0.08
C PRO A 5 -19.31 7.63 0.55
N SER A 6 -18.08 7.41 0.13
CA SER A 6 -17.26 6.25 0.54
C SER A 6 -15.77 6.53 0.39
N VAL A 7 -14.96 5.83 1.18
CA VAL A 7 -13.49 5.82 1.11
C VAL A 7 -13.01 4.43 0.73
N LEU A 8 -12.10 4.35 -0.23
CA LEU A 8 -11.43 3.13 -0.63
C LEU A 8 -10.23 2.88 0.29
N ILE A 9 -10.20 1.75 0.98
CA ILE A 9 -9.08 1.33 1.82
C ILE A 9 -8.37 0.17 1.16
N ARG A 10 -7.05 0.28 1.02
CA ARG A 10 -6.17 -0.72 0.45
C ARG A 10 -5.33 -1.31 1.57
N GLU A 11 -5.46 -2.60 1.77
CA GLU A 11 -4.68 -3.32 2.77
C GLU A 11 -3.33 -3.71 2.20
N VAL A 12 -2.24 -3.17 2.77
CA VAL A 12 -0.87 -3.45 2.31
C VAL A 12 -0.08 -4.31 3.31
N GLY A 13 -0.65 -4.68 4.43
CA GLY A 13 0.01 -5.44 5.48
C GLY A 13 0.59 -6.78 5.03
N PRO A 14 -0.06 -7.58 4.16
CA PRO A 14 0.51 -8.82 3.68
C PRO A 14 1.80 -8.64 2.87
N ARG A 15 1.99 -7.49 2.19
CA ARG A 15 3.22 -7.18 1.50
C ARG A 15 4.13 -6.27 2.33
N ASP A 16 3.68 -5.04 2.62
CA ASP A 16 4.50 -4.01 3.28
C ASP A 16 4.75 -4.32 4.75
N GLY A 17 3.75 -4.88 5.41
CA GLY A 17 3.86 -5.36 6.77
C GLY A 17 4.85 -6.51 6.90
N PHE A 18 4.58 -7.60 6.22
CA PHE A 18 5.35 -8.83 6.37
C PHE A 18 6.80 -8.73 5.91
N GLN A 19 7.11 -7.89 4.91
CA GLN A 19 8.49 -7.72 4.44
C GLN A 19 9.45 -7.19 5.51
N ASN A 20 8.93 -6.52 6.53
CA ASN A 20 9.71 -5.90 7.59
C ASN A 20 9.80 -6.76 8.86
N GLU A 21 9.11 -7.91 8.90
CA GLU A 21 9.18 -8.81 10.04
C GLU A 21 10.56 -9.48 10.11
N PRO A 22 11.13 -9.62 11.32
CA PRO A 22 12.45 -10.24 11.49
C PRO A 22 12.44 -11.73 11.12
N GLU A 23 11.30 -12.40 11.29
CA GLU A 23 11.11 -13.81 10.99
C GLU A 23 10.15 -13.97 9.81
N THR A 24 10.42 -14.98 8.96
CA THR A 24 9.53 -15.31 7.85
C THR A 24 8.27 -16.00 8.38
N ILE A 25 7.11 -15.41 8.09
CA ILE A 25 5.82 -16.03 8.37
C ILE A 25 5.62 -17.21 7.40
N PRO A 26 5.28 -18.42 7.84
CA PRO A 26 4.99 -19.55 6.96
C PRO A 26 3.88 -19.24 5.95
N THR A 27 4.01 -19.74 4.72
CA THR A 27 3.07 -19.49 3.62
C THR A 27 1.64 -19.82 4.01
N GLU A 28 1.39 -20.93 4.70
CA GLU A 28 0.06 -21.36 5.13
C GLU A 28 -0.58 -20.35 6.10
N ARG A 29 0.24 -19.68 6.93
CA ARG A 29 -0.23 -18.65 7.83
C ARG A 29 -0.55 -17.34 7.09
N LYS A 30 0.23 -17.01 6.06
CA LYS A 30 -0.09 -15.88 5.18
C LYS A 30 -1.40 -16.13 4.43
N VAL A 31 -1.59 -17.33 3.89
CA VAL A 31 -2.86 -17.74 3.23
C VAL A 31 -4.03 -17.57 4.19
N GLU A 32 -3.94 -18.15 5.41
CA GLU A 32 -4.98 -18.02 6.44
C GLU A 32 -5.36 -16.54 6.71
N LEU A 33 -4.37 -15.67 6.85
CA LEU A 33 -4.58 -14.26 7.14
C LEU A 33 -5.18 -13.51 5.94
N ILE A 34 -4.66 -13.74 4.74
CA ILE A 34 -5.12 -13.05 3.52
C ILE A 34 -6.55 -13.47 3.17
N ASP A 35 -6.87 -14.75 3.29
CA ASP A 35 -8.22 -15.26 3.06
C ASP A 35 -9.22 -14.68 4.07
N ALA A 36 -8.82 -14.49 5.33
CA ALA A 36 -9.64 -13.83 6.33
C ALA A 36 -9.81 -12.33 6.01
N LEU A 37 -8.73 -11.61 5.69
CA LEU A 37 -8.78 -10.21 5.28
C LEU A 37 -9.69 -9.99 4.06
N ALA A 38 -9.61 -10.86 3.06
CA ALA A 38 -10.42 -10.77 1.85
C ALA A 38 -11.93 -10.91 2.11
N ARG A 39 -12.34 -11.40 3.29
CA ARG A 39 -13.72 -11.55 3.72
C ARG A 39 -14.22 -10.45 4.66
N THR A 40 -13.37 -9.47 4.97
CA THR A 40 -13.75 -8.33 5.82
C THR A 40 -14.46 -7.20 5.08
N GLY A 41 -14.61 -7.30 3.75
CA GLY A 41 -15.14 -6.21 2.91
C GLY A 41 -14.07 -5.27 2.34
N LEU A 42 -12.79 -5.55 2.56
CA LEU A 42 -11.68 -4.82 1.93
C LEU A 42 -11.80 -4.91 0.39
N PRO A 43 -11.78 -3.80 -0.33
CA PRO A 43 -11.92 -3.81 -1.79
C PRO A 43 -10.62 -4.17 -2.51
N ARG A 44 -9.45 -4.02 -1.84
CA ARG A 44 -8.13 -4.27 -2.44
C ARG A 44 -7.13 -4.73 -1.39
N ILE A 45 -6.30 -5.71 -1.77
CA ILE A 45 -5.21 -6.23 -0.93
C ILE A 45 -3.92 -6.32 -1.76
N GLU A 46 -2.84 -5.73 -1.27
CA GLU A 46 -1.50 -5.95 -1.80
C GLU A 46 -0.92 -7.21 -1.16
N VAL A 47 -0.94 -8.31 -1.92
CA VAL A 47 -0.70 -9.65 -1.38
C VAL A 47 0.79 -9.95 -1.20
N THR A 48 1.63 -9.54 -2.15
CA THR A 48 3.05 -9.90 -2.16
C THR A 48 3.87 -9.00 -3.10
N SER A 49 5.16 -9.34 -3.26
CA SER A 49 6.07 -8.68 -4.18
C SER A 49 6.90 -9.70 -4.97
N PHE A 50 7.20 -9.36 -6.22
CA PHE A 50 8.17 -10.09 -7.05
C PHE A 50 9.60 -9.55 -6.90
N VAL A 51 9.94 -9.06 -5.71
CA VAL A 51 11.32 -8.74 -5.34
C VAL A 51 12.19 -10.02 -5.33
N ARG A 52 13.50 -9.88 -5.47
CA ARG A 52 14.40 -11.04 -5.38
C ARG A 52 14.32 -11.69 -4.00
N PRO A 53 14.21 -13.04 -3.91
CA PRO A 53 14.11 -13.77 -2.65
C PRO A 53 15.30 -13.57 -1.69
N ASP A 54 16.50 -13.34 -2.24
CA ASP A 54 17.71 -13.06 -1.46
C ASP A 54 17.76 -11.62 -0.89
N VAL A 55 16.92 -10.72 -1.39
CA VAL A 55 16.79 -9.34 -0.88
C VAL A 55 15.73 -9.26 0.20
N ILE A 56 14.56 -9.87 -0.02
CA ILE A 56 13.46 -9.92 0.96
C ILE A 56 12.98 -11.38 1.07
N PRO A 57 13.61 -12.17 1.94
CA PRO A 57 13.26 -13.58 2.14
C PRO A 57 11.81 -13.77 2.60
N GLN A 58 11.25 -12.80 3.33
CA GLN A 58 9.88 -12.81 3.82
C GLN A 58 8.82 -12.92 2.70
N LEU A 59 9.15 -12.52 1.46
CA LEU A 59 8.27 -12.56 0.30
C LEU A 59 8.75 -13.53 -0.79
N ALA A 60 9.64 -14.46 -0.44
CA ALA A 60 10.21 -15.43 -1.39
C ALA A 60 9.17 -16.40 -1.97
N ASP A 61 8.07 -16.59 -1.27
CA ASP A 61 6.95 -17.51 -1.57
C ASP A 61 5.87 -16.91 -2.47
N ALA A 62 6.13 -15.79 -3.14
CA ALA A 62 5.12 -15.00 -3.88
C ALA A 62 4.24 -15.85 -4.83
N ALA A 63 4.85 -16.74 -5.62
CA ALA A 63 4.11 -17.57 -6.58
C ALA A 63 3.25 -18.63 -5.87
N GLU A 64 3.78 -19.30 -4.85
CA GLU A 64 3.06 -20.29 -4.05
C GLU A 64 1.90 -19.65 -3.29
N LEU A 65 2.13 -18.49 -2.69
CA LEU A 65 1.12 -17.72 -1.97
C LEU A 65 -0.05 -17.34 -2.89
N LEU A 66 0.24 -16.73 -4.05
CA LEU A 66 -0.79 -16.33 -5.00
C LEU A 66 -1.57 -17.52 -5.59
N ALA A 67 -0.94 -18.70 -5.69
CA ALA A 67 -1.63 -19.92 -6.12
C ALA A 67 -2.49 -20.56 -5.03
N SER A 68 -2.28 -20.21 -3.76
CA SER A 68 -2.91 -20.86 -2.60
C SER A 68 -4.04 -20.04 -1.97
N VAL A 69 -4.10 -18.73 -2.18
CA VAL A 69 -5.12 -17.84 -1.57
C VAL A 69 -6.48 -17.99 -2.27
N ASP A 70 -7.55 -17.98 -1.46
CA ASP A 70 -8.95 -17.99 -1.89
C ASP A 70 -9.60 -16.61 -1.70
N ILE A 71 -9.30 -15.69 -2.61
CA ILE A 71 -9.78 -14.30 -2.57
C ILE A 71 -11.01 -14.13 -3.47
N PRO A 72 -12.14 -13.60 -2.97
CA PRO A 72 -13.33 -13.32 -3.77
C PRO A 72 -13.05 -12.39 -4.96
N ARG A 73 -13.75 -12.59 -6.09
CA ARG A 73 -13.58 -11.72 -7.29
C ARG A 73 -13.92 -10.25 -7.05
N SER A 74 -14.65 -9.93 -6.00
CA SER A 74 -14.96 -8.56 -5.60
C SER A 74 -13.80 -7.82 -4.97
N VAL A 75 -12.73 -8.53 -4.59
CA VAL A 75 -11.52 -7.95 -3.99
C VAL A 75 -10.42 -7.91 -5.03
N SER A 76 -9.86 -6.75 -5.33
CA SER A 76 -8.73 -6.63 -6.24
C SER A 76 -7.43 -7.09 -5.56
N VAL A 77 -6.61 -7.84 -6.29
CA VAL A 77 -5.30 -8.30 -5.83
C VAL A 77 -4.21 -7.53 -6.54
N SER A 78 -3.40 -6.80 -5.78
CA SER A 78 -2.21 -6.13 -6.31
C SER A 78 -0.93 -6.83 -5.86
N VAL A 79 0.13 -6.66 -6.67
CA VAL A 79 1.48 -7.16 -6.39
C VAL A 79 2.52 -6.09 -6.69
N LEU A 80 3.56 -6.00 -5.85
CA LEU A 80 4.65 -5.05 -6.07
C LEU A 80 5.67 -5.60 -7.06
N ILE A 81 5.99 -4.81 -8.09
CA ILE A 81 6.97 -5.13 -9.13
C ILE A 81 8.16 -4.18 -9.04
N PRO A 82 9.35 -4.64 -8.62
CA PRO A 82 10.50 -3.78 -8.42
C PRO A 82 11.24 -3.41 -9.73
N ASN A 83 11.12 -4.23 -10.78
CA ASN A 83 11.82 -4.07 -12.05
C ASN A 83 11.32 -5.07 -13.11
N GLU A 84 11.89 -5.01 -14.33
CA GLU A 84 11.51 -5.89 -15.45
C GLU A 84 11.62 -7.38 -15.13
N ARG A 85 12.65 -7.83 -14.43
CA ARG A 85 12.80 -9.24 -14.04
C ARG A 85 11.72 -9.69 -13.03
N GLY A 86 11.28 -8.78 -12.17
CA GLY A 86 10.14 -9.01 -11.31
C GLY A 86 8.86 -9.17 -12.13
N LEU A 87 8.68 -8.30 -13.14
CA LEU A 87 7.55 -8.39 -14.05
C LEU A 87 7.55 -9.69 -14.86
N ASP A 88 8.71 -10.13 -15.39
CA ASP A 88 8.81 -11.38 -16.14
C ASP A 88 8.25 -12.55 -15.31
N ARG A 89 8.70 -12.71 -14.06
CA ARG A 89 8.19 -13.76 -13.15
C ARG A 89 6.71 -13.63 -12.83
N ALA A 90 6.22 -12.39 -12.68
CA ALA A 90 4.81 -12.14 -12.44
C ALA A 90 3.95 -12.51 -13.65
N LEU A 91 4.37 -12.15 -14.86
CA LEU A 91 3.66 -12.48 -16.10
C LEU A 91 3.67 -13.99 -16.39
N GLU A 92 4.76 -14.68 -16.15
CA GLU A 92 4.85 -16.16 -16.26
C GLU A 92 3.81 -16.84 -15.34
N LEU A 93 3.68 -16.36 -14.10
CA LEU A 93 2.65 -16.86 -13.18
C LEU A 93 1.24 -16.55 -13.68
N LEU A 94 1.01 -15.33 -14.16
CA LEU A 94 -0.30 -14.90 -14.66
C LEU A 94 -0.74 -15.72 -15.86
N GLU A 95 0.16 -16.00 -16.80
CA GLU A 95 -0.10 -16.85 -17.98
C GLU A 95 -0.40 -18.28 -17.56
N SER A 96 0.41 -18.83 -16.65
CA SER A 96 0.21 -20.20 -16.12
C SER A 96 -1.14 -20.34 -15.41
N SER A 97 -1.55 -19.37 -14.61
CA SER A 97 -2.84 -19.38 -13.91
C SER A 97 -4.02 -19.35 -14.89
N ARG A 98 -3.96 -18.52 -15.93
CA ARG A 98 -4.99 -18.41 -16.98
C ARG A 98 -5.09 -19.70 -17.83
N ALA A 99 -3.97 -20.37 -18.07
CA ALA A 99 -3.94 -21.61 -18.84
C ALA A 99 -4.53 -22.81 -18.08
N THR A 100 -4.36 -22.84 -16.75
CA THR A 100 -4.79 -23.97 -15.91
C THR A 100 -6.30 -23.99 -15.69
N VAL A 101 -6.92 -22.83 -15.42
CA VAL A 101 -8.36 -22.68 -15.22
C VAL A 101 -8.83 -21.38 -15.88
N PRO A 102 -9.22 -21.40 -17.16
CA PRO A 102 -9.54 -20.18 -17.92
C PRO A 102 -10.66 -19.34 -17.34
N GLU A 103 -11.61 -19.95 -16.61
CA GLU A 103 -12.71 -19.25 -15.94
C GLU A 103 -12.39 -18.83 -14.49
N ALA A 104 -11.22 -19.24 -13.97
CA ALA A 104 -10.79 -18.82 -12.64
C ALA A 104 -10.43 -17.33 -12.62
N ARG A 105 -10.31 -16.78 -11.42
CA ARG A 105 -9.70 -15.49 -11.21
C ARG A 105 -8.25 -15.53 -11.69
N PRO A 106 -7.72 -14.46 -12.34
CA PRO A 106 -6.27 -14.34 -12.53
C PRO A 106 -5.55 -14.28 -11.17
N ALA A 107 -4.28 -14.69 -11.14
CA ALA A 107 -3.49 -14.69 -9.90
C ALA A 107 -3.44 -13.31 -9.23
N PHE A 108 -3.47 -12.25 -10.02
CA PHE A 108 -3.57 -10.85 -9.58
C PHE A 108 -4.16 -9.98 -10.69
N ASP A 109 -4.67 -8.80 -10.32
CA ASP A 109 -5.35 -7.86 -11.22
C ASP A 109 -4.51 -6.61 -11.50
N GLU A 110 -3.59 -6.28 -10.58
CA GLU A 110 -2.89 -5.01 -10.55
C GLU A 110 -1.41 -5.19 -10.23
N VAL A 111 -0.60 -4.27 -10.75
CA VAL A 111 0.81 -4.15 -10.41
C VAL A 111 1.12 -2.76 -9.86
N ASN A 112 1.88 -2.74 -8.76
CA ASN A 112 2.39 -1.53 -8.16
C ASN A 112 3.87 -1.42 -8.49
N VAL A 113 4.30 -0.29 -9.04
CA VAL A 113 5.72 0.05 -9.21
C VAL A 113 6.08 1.20 -8.29
N PHE A 114 7.34 1.28 -7.87
CA PHE A 114 7.73 2.30 -6.90
C PHE A 114 9.09 2.92 -7.19
N LEU A 115 9.23 4.17 -6.77
CA LEU A 115 10.50 4.87 -6.65
C LEU A 115 10.40 5.93 -5.54
N SER A 116 11.53 6.51 -5.15
CA SER A 116 11.55 7.56 -4.14
C SER A 116 11.70 8.95 -4.78
N ALA A 117 11.06 9.96 -4.19
CA ALA A 117 11.26 11.36 -4.56
C ALA A 117 12.57 11.95 -4.01
N SER A 118 13.28 11.25 -3.14
CA SER A 118 14.63 11.59 -2.67
C SER A 118 15.68 10.79 -3.45
N GLU A 119 16.63 11.46 -4.06
CA GLU A 119 17.71 10.83 -4.82
C GLU A 119 18.56 9.91 -3.94
N THR A 120 18.90 10.35 -2.75
CA THR A 120 19.69 9.57 -1.79
C THR A 120 18.93 8.35 -1.30
N HIS A 121 17.63 8.51 -0.98
CA HIS A 121 16.79 7.38 -0.56
C HIS A 121 16.62 6.39 -1.71
N ASN A 122 16.37 6.86 -2.94
CA ASN A 122 16.22 5.99 -4.10
C ASN A 122 17.48 5.16 -4.36
N ARG A 123 18.67 5.80 -4.29
CA ARG A 123 19.95 5.09 -4.43
C ARG A 123 20.17 4.04 -3.33
N LYS A 124 19.80 4.34 -2.09
CA LYS A 124 19.94 3.38 -0.98
C LYS A 124 18.95 2.23 -1.07
N ASN A 125 17.73 2.50 -1.55
CA ASN A 125 16.65 1.51 -1.60
C ASN A 125 16.74 0.59 -2.82
N VAL A 126 16.95 1.15 -4.01
CA VAL A 126 16.93 0.40 -5.28
C VAL A 126 18.24 0.45 -6.06
N ASN A 127 19.28 1.08 -5.50
CA ASN A 127 20.62 1.25 -6.11
C ASN A 127 20.57 1.94 -7.51
N ARG A 128 19.67 2.89 -7.70
CA ARG A 128 19.48 3.64 -8.95
C ARG A 128 19.24 5.12 -8.67
N SER A 129 19.55 5.96 -9.65
CA SER A 129 19.07 7.34 -9.66
C SER A 129 17.54 7.39 -9.87
N ILE A 130 16.91 8.52 -9.56
CA ILE A 130 15.48 8.73 -9.90
C ILE A 130 15.27 8.61 -11.41
N ALA A 131 16.17 9.20 -12.21
CA ALA A 131 16.09 9.16 -13.66
C ALA A 131 16.19 7.72 -14.22
N ASP A 132 17.13 6.90 -13.73
CA ASP A 132 17.27 5.51 -14.14
C ASP A 132 16.08 4.65 -13.68
N SER A 133 15.52 4.95 -12.51
CA SER A 133 14.31 4.27 -12.02
C SER A 133 13.12 4.58 -12.93
N LEU A 134 12.86 5.86 -13.25
CA LEU A 134 11.79 6.25 -14.17
C LEU A 134 11.95 5.61 -15.55
N ALA A 135 13.17 5.57 -16.10
CA ALA A 135 13.43 4.93 -17.38
C ALA A 135 13.09 3.43 -17.36
N GLY A 136 13.48 2.71 -16.31
CA GLY A 136 13.16 1.29 -16.15
C GLY A 136 11.66 1.03 -15.90
N LEU A 137 11.00 1.88 -15.11
CA LEU A 137 9.58 1.73 -14.80
C LEU A 137 8.67 2.01 -16.00
N ARG A 138 9.07 2.83 -16.96
CA ARG A 138 8.34 3.01 -18.23
C ARG A 138 8.14 1.70 -18.97
N SER A 139 9.17 0.87 -19.09
CA SER A 139 9.07 -0.44 -19.74
C SER A 139 8.17 -1.39 -18.93
N VAL A 140 8.27 -1.40 -17.60
CA VAL A 140 7.43 -2.22 -16.72
C VAL A 140 5.96 -1.85 -16.86
N LEU A 141 5.62 -0.55 -16.80
CA LEU A 141 4.25 -0.06 -16.91
C LEU A 141 3.63 -0.37 -18.29
N ALA A 142 4.38 -0.13 -19.38
CA ALA A 142 3.91 -0.44 -20.72
C ALA A 142 3.59 -1.93 -20.89
N ARG A 143 4.51 -2.82 -20.49
CA ARG A 143 4.32 -4.27 -20.60
C ARG A 143 3.21 -4.80 -19.70
N ALA A 144 3.05 -4.25 -18.50
CA ALA A 144 1.96 -4.60 -17.60
C ALA A 144 0.60 -4.17 -18.18
N GLY A 145 0.53 -2.96 -18.75
CA GLY A 145 -0.66 -2.48 -19.45
C GLY A 145 -1.02 -3.31 -20.66
N ASP A 146 -0.03 -3.73 -21.48
CA ASP A 146 -0.22 -4.65 -22.61
C ASP A 146 -0.77 -6.01 -22.20
N ALA A 147 -0.42 -6.47 -20.98
CA ALA A 147 -0.97 -7.69 -20.37
C ALA A 147 -2.39 -7.52 -19.79
N GLY A 148 -2.94 -6.30 -19.85
CA GLY A 148 -4.28 -5.97 -19.36
C GLY A 148 -4.33 -5.75 -17.84
N LEU A 149 -3.19 -5.49 -17.19
CA LEU A 149 -3.11 -5.23 -15.76
C LEU A 149 -3.31 -3.74 -15.47
N ARG A 150 -3.95 -3.44 -14.36
CA ARG A 150 -3.99 -2.08 -13.81
C ARG A 150 -2.64 -1.74 -13.21
N CYS A 151 -2.18 -0.50 -13.38
CA CYS A 151 -0.86 -0.07 -12.96
C CYS A 151 -0.92 1.11 -12.01
N GLU A 152 -0.27 0.98 -10.87
CA GLU A 152 -0.09 2.05 -9.90
C GLU A 152 1.38 2.46 -9.80
N GLY A 153 1.60 3.77 -9.76
CA GLY A 153 2.91 4.37 -9.49
C GLY A 153 3.00 4.87 -8.06
N VAL A 154 3.82 4.25 -7.23
CA VAL A 154 4.03 4.62 -5.82
C VAL A 154 5.26 5.53 -5.70
N ILE A 155 5.09 6.70 -5.09
CA ILE A 155 6.16 7.67 -4.87
C ILE A 155 6.48 7.75 -3.38
N SER A 156 7.55 7.09 -2.98
CA SER A 156 8.04 7.10 -1.59
C SER A 156 8.69 8.43 -1.22
N THR A 157 8.74 8.74 0.08
CA THR A 157 9.35 9.97 0.63
C THR A 157 8.73 11.27 0.09
N SER A 158 7.45 11.25 -0.26
CA SER A 158 6.75 12.40 -0.87
C SER A 158 6.68 13.62 0.05
N PHE A 159 6.76 13.43 1.36
CA PHE A 159 6.61 14.50 2.37
C PHE A 159 7.90 14.84 3.11
N GLY A 160 8.94 14.02 2.95
CA GLY A 160 10.22 14.23 3.61
C GLY A 160 11.10 12.99 3.54
N CYS A 161 12.40 13.20 3.72
CA CYS A 161 13.41 12.16 3.66
C CYS A 161 14.41 12.29 4.81
N PRO A 162 14.74 11.22 5.55
CA PRO A 162 15.68 11.26 6.65
C PRO A 162 17.12 11.61 6.22
N TYR A 163 17.43 11.44 4.93
CA TYR A 163 18.76 11.76 4.38
C TYR A 163 18.85 13.16 3.79
N GLU A 164 17.80 13.62 3.09
CA GLU A 164 17.78 14.91 2.39
C GLU A 164 16.94 15.98 3.10
N GLY A 165 16.20 15.58 4.16
CA GLY A 165 15.30 16.49 4.86
C GLY A 165 14.05 16.80 4.02
N HIS A 166 13.88 18.06 3.67
CA HIS A 166 12.76 18.53 2.88
C HIS A 166 12.80 18.01 1.43
N VAL A 167 11.72 17.40 0.99
CA VAL A 167 11.51 16.99 -0.41
C VAL A 167 10.60 18.00 -1.07
N PRO A 168 11.05 18.72 -2.13
CA PRO A 168 10.21 19.72 -2.79
C PRO A 168 8.96 19.08 -3.41
N PRO A 169 7.74 19.59 -3.12
CA PRO A 169 6.50 19.06 -3.72
C PRO A 169 6.54 19.06 -5.25
N GLN A 170 7.16 20.05 -5.87
CA GLN A 170 7.31 20.14 -7.32
C GLN A 170 8.03 18.91 -7.90
N ARG A 171 9.10 18.42 -7.26
CA ARG A 171 9.81 17.21 -7.68
C ARG A 171 8.89 15.98 -7.62
N VAL A 172 8.08 15.87 -6.57
CA VAL A 172 7.12 14.76 -6.42
C VAL A 172 6.09 14.78 -7.56
N LEU A 173 5.56 15.96 -7.89
CA LEU A 173 4.59 16.13 -8.98
C LEU A 173 5.20 15.88 -10.36
N GLU A 174 6.46 16.24 -10.60
CA GLU A 174 7.18 15.92 -11.84
C GLU A 174 7.36 14.41 -12.02
N ILE A 175 7.68 13.68 -10.94
CA ILE A 175 7.76 12.21 -10.93
C ILE A 175 6.37 11.61 -11.19
N ALA A 176 5.33 12.13 -10.55
CA ALA A 176 3.95 11.69 -10.73
C ALA A 176 3.49 11.85 -12.19
N ALA A 177 3.76 12.99 -12.80
CA ALA A 177 3.47 13.23 -14.21
C ALA A 177 4.21 12.24 -15.12
N ALA A 178 5.49 11.98 -14.86
CA ALA A 178 6.29 11.04 -15.64
C ALA A 178 5.79 9.58 -15.52
N LEU A 179 5.31 9.15 -14.34
CA LEU A 179 4.69 7.83 -14.14
C LEU A 179 3.35 7.74 -14.87
N ARG A 180 2.53 8.79 -14.82
CA ARG A 180 1.27 8.86 -15.57
C ARG A 180 1.50 8.75 -17.08
N GLU A 181 2.45 9.53 -17.61
CA GLU A 181 2.83 9.46 -19.03
C GLU A 181 3.34 8.06 -19.43
N ALA A 182 3.95 7.34 -18.49
CA ALA A 182 4.42 5.97 -18.68
C ALA A 182 3.30 4.91 -18.61
N GLY A 183 2.06 5.29 -18.26
CA GLY A 183 0.91 4.39 -18.25
C GLY A 183 0.35 4.04 -16.87
N ALA A 184 0.82 4.66 -15.78
CA ALA A 184 0.20 4.50 -14.47
C ALA A 184 -1.19 5.17 -14.47
N GLN A 185 -2.22 4.39 -14.13
CA GLN A 185 -3.61 4.88 -13.98
C GLN A 185 -3.87 5.43 -12.57
N GLU A 186 -3.08 5.01 -11.60
CA GLU A 186 -3.16 5.39 -10.20
C GLU A 186 -1.82 5.86 -9.69
N LEU A 187 -1.84 6.81 -8.75
CA LEU A 187 -0.65 7.37 -8.14
C LEU A 187 -0.79 7.39 -6.61
N ALA A 188 0.10 6.69 -5.92
CA ALA A 188 0.18 6.71 -4.47
C ALA A 188 1.34 7.57 -3.98
N PHE A 189 1.08 8.38 -2.95
CA PHE A 189 2.05 9.30 -2.36
C PHE A 189 2.34 8.88 -0.91
N GLY A 190 3.58 8.42 -0.69
CA GLY A 190 3.99 7.80 0.57
C GLY A 190 4.73 8.75 1.52
N ASP A 191 4.24 8.84 2.76
CA ASP A 191 4.96 9.35 3.91
C ASP A 191 5.79 8.23 4.56
N THR A 192 6.69 7.66 3.79
CA THR A 192 7.48 6.44 4.09
C THR A 192 8.19 6.48 5.45
N THR A 193 8.49 7.64 5.96
CA THR A 193 9.26 7.83 7.20
C THR A 193 8.49 8.61 8.28
N GLY A 194 7.20 8.83 8.07
CA GLY A 194 6.32 9.53 9.01
C GLY A 194 6.78 10.97 9.30
N MET A 195 7.20 11.70 8.28
CA MET A 195 7.67 13.10 8.39
C MET A 195 6.60 14.12 8.01
N ALA A 196 5.48 13.66 7.44
CA ALA A 196 4.36 14.51 7.06
C ALA A 196 3.65 15.11 8.27
N ASN A 197 3.08 16.31 8.07
CA ASN A 197 2.15 16.93 9.01
C ASN A 197 0.87 17.35 8.27
N PRO A 198 -0.27 17.54 8.98
CA PRO A 198 -1.56 17.78 8.35
C PRO A 198 -1.62 19.02 7.45
N LEU A 199 -0.89 20.09 7.77
CA LEU A 199 -0.85 21.29 6.93
C LEU A 199 -0.17 20.99 5.59
N GLN A 200 1.02 20.38 5.63
CA GLN A 200 1.77 19.96 4.46
C GLN A 200 0.96 19.00 3.57
N VAL A 201 0.27 18.03 4.18
CA VAL A 201 -0.56 17.04 3.49
C VAL A 201 -1.70 17.71 2.73
N ARG A 202 -2.43 18.62 3.38
CA ARG A 202 -3.53 19.35 2.76
C ARG A 202 -3.07 20.18 1.56
N GLU A 203 -1.96 20.93 1.73
CA GLU A 203 -1.39 21.77 0.68
C GLU A 203 -0.88 20.94 -0.50
N PHE A 204 -0.19 19.83 -0.20
CA PHE A 204 0.34 18.92 -1.22
C PHE A 204 -0.78 18.30 -2.06
N PHE A 205 -1.80 17.71 -1.44
CA PHE A 205 -2.86 17.03 -2.20
C PHE A 205 -3.75 18.00 -2.99
N ALA A 206 -3.97 19.21 -2.48
CA ALA A 206 -4.61 20.26 -3.26
C ALA A 206 -3.81 20.61 -4.53
N ALA A 207 -2.48 20.74 -4.41
CA ALA A 207 -1.60 20.98 -5.55
C ALA A 207 -1.53 19.76 -6.49
N ALA A 208 -1.49 18.54 -5.95
CA ALA A 208 -1.46 17.30 -6.73
C ALA A 208 -2.74 17.15 -7.57
N ARG A 209 -3.91 17.38 -6.99
CA ARG A 209 -5.18 17.35 -7.71
C ARG A 209 -5.23 18.39 -8.82
N ALA A 210 -4.77 19.61 -8.56
CA ALA A 210 -4.70 20.66 -9.57
C ALA A 210 -3.75 20.33 -10.73
N ALA A 211 -2.62 19.67 -10.45
CA ALA A 211 -1.61 19.32 -11.45
C ALA A 211 -1.97 18.06 -12.27
N LEU A 212 -2.57 17.05 -11.62
CA LEU A 212 -2.82 15.74 -12.23
C LEU A 212 -4.23 15.59 -12.84
N GLY A 213 -5.19 16.45 -12.46
CA GLY A 213 -6.57 16.38 -12.93
C GLY A 213 -7.44 15.39 -12.14
N GLU A 214 -8.72 15.32 -12.50
CA GLU A 214 -9.73 14.51 -11.78
C GLU A 214 -9.78 13.05 -12.26
N ASP A 215 -9.20 12.74 -13.39
CA ASP A 215 -9.21 11.42 -14.04
C ASP A 215 -8.15 10.46 -13.51
N VAL A 216 -7.26 10.91 -12.62
CA VAL A 216 -6.24 10.10 -11.97
C VAL A 216 -6.69 9.76 -10.55
N GLU A 217 -6.67 8.49 -10.22
CA GLU A 217 -6.86 8.06 -8.83
C GLU A 217 -5.62 8.43 -8.02
N ILE A 218 -5.85 9.16 -6.92
CA ILE A 218 -4.80 9.58 -5.98
C ILE A 218 -5.00 8.82 -4.67
N THR A 219 -3.96 8.12 -4.24
CA THR A 219 -3.92 7.37 -2.99
C THR A 219 -2.92 8.01 -2.03
N ALA A 220 -3.26 8.07 -0.76
CA ALA A 220 -2.36 8.50 0.30
C ALA A 220 -1.92 7.31 1.16
N HIS A 221 -0.62 7.26 1.44
CA HIS A 221 0.01 6.26 2.28
C HIS A 221 0.76 6.95 3.42
N PHE A 222 0.35 6.70 4.65
CA PHE A 222 0.92 7.35 5.82
C PHE A 222 1.49 6.34 6.81
N HIS A 223 2.67 6.68 7.36
CA HIS A 223 3.23 6.00 8.51
C HIS A 223 2.89 6.75 9.82
N ASN A 224 2.71 5.98 10.89
CA ASN A 224 2.34 6.51 12.21
C ASN A 224 3.55 6.84 13.11
N THR A 225 4.75 6.85 12.57
CA THR A 225 6.04 6.98 13.30
C THR A 225 6.06 8.14 14.31
N ARG A 226 5.32 9.21 14.06
CA ARG A 226 5.22 10.36 14.99
C ARG A 226 3.79 10.59 15.51
N GLY A 227 2.92 9.58 15.39
CA GLY A 227 1.55 9.66 15.86
C GLY A 227 0.67 10.65 15.07
N GLN A 228 1.07 11.01 13.84
CA GLN A 228 0.32 11.96 13.01
C GLN A 228 -0.45 11.29 11.87
N GLY A 229 -0.38 9.98 11.73
CA GLY A 229 -0.92 9.26 10.59
C GLY A 229 -2.41 9.53 10.34
N LEU A 230 -3.27 9.35 11.35
CA LEU A 230 -4.72 9.61 11.21
C LEU A 230 -5.05 11.09 11.05
N ALA A 231 -4.28 11.99 11.65
CA ALA A 231 -4.45 13.43 11.41
C ALA A 231 -4.09 13.80 9.95
N ASN A 232 -3.10 13.15 9.37
CA ASN A 232 -2.74 13.29 7.96
C ASN A 232 -3.84 12.72 7.04
N VAL A 233 -4.46 11.60 7.40
CA VAL A 233 -5.64 11.06 6.69
C VAL A 233 -6.77 12.10 6.65
N LEU A 234 -7.11 12.70 7.79
CA LEU A 234 -8.14 13.73 7.85
C LEU A 234 -7.80 14.94 6.97
N ALA A 235 -6.55 15.38 6.95
CA ALA A 235 -6.09 16.47 6.11
C ALA A 235 -6.15 16.13 4.61
N ALA A 236 -5.83 14.89 4.24
CA ALA A 236 -5.93 14.39 2.87
C ALA A 236 -7.40 14.29 2.41
N LEU A 237 -8.30 13.78 3.27
CA LEU A 237 -9.75 13.77 3.02
C LEU A 237 -10.28 15.20 2.74
N GLN A 238 -9.85 16.18 3.53
CA GLN A 238 -10.23 17.58 3.34
C GLN A 238 -9.70 18.18 2.03
N ALA A 239 -8.64 17.60 1.49
CA ALA A 239 -8.07 17.97 0.18
C ALA A 239 -8.63 17.13 -0.99
N GLY A 240 -9.63 16.26 -0.75
CA GLY A 240 -10.31 15.49 -1.78
C GLY A 240 -9.62 14.16 -2.13
N VAL A 241 -8.84 13.59 -1.23
CA VAL A 241 -8.30 12.22 -1.37
C VAL A 241 -9.28 11.23 -0.73
N TRP A 242 -9.65 10.20 -1.49
CA TRP A 242 -10.64 9.19 -1.08
C TRP A 242 -10.11 7.77 -1.10
N SER A 243 -8.81 7.60 -1.37
CA SER A 243 -8.12 6.31 -1.38
C SER A 243 -6.93 6.35 -0.41
N PHE A 244 -6.84 5.34 0.47
CA PHE A 244 -5.81 5.25 1.50
C PHE A 244 -5.23 3.84 1.58
N GLU A 245 -3.92 3.76 1.71
CA GLU A 245 -3.23 2.54 2.12
C GLU A 245 -3.06 2.49 3.63
N SER A 246 -3.22 1.29 4.19
CA SER A 246 -3.04 1.02 5.61
C SER A 246 -2.67 -0.44 5.83
N SER A 247 -2.23 -0.79 7.01
CA SER A 247 -1.81 -2.14 7.34
C SER A 247 -2.45 -2.63 8.64
N PHE A 248 -3.14 -3.75 8.60
CA PHE A 248 -3.75 -4.34 9.78
C PHE A 248 -2.71 -4.54 10.89
N GLY A 249 -3.07 -4.20 12.11
CA GLY A 249 -2.17 -4.24 13.27
C GLY A 249 -1.05 -3.20 13.28
N GLU A 250 -1.08 -2.19 12.41
CA GLU A 250 0.05 -1.23 12.26
C GLU A 250 1.36 -1.92 11.82
N LEU A 251 1.26 -3.00 11.04
CA LEU A 251 2.42 -3.71 10.54
C LEU A 251 3.20 -2.89 9.51
N GLY A 252 4.47 -3.25 9.34
CA GLY A 252 5.39 -2.55 8.46
C GLY A 252 6.12 -1.45 9.21
N GLY A 253 7.26 -1.11 8.69
CA GLY A 253 8.12 -0.07 9.25
C GLY A 253 9.15 0.32 8.21
N CYS A 254 9.88 1.38 8.48
CA CYS A 254 11.06 1.69 7.73
C CYS A 254 12.26 1.41 8.65
N PRO A 255 13.30 0.68 8.20
CA PRO A 255 14.50 0.49 9.01
C PRO A 255 15.21 1.82 9.32
N VAL A 256 14.77 2.91 8.71
CA VAL A 256 15.32 4.26 8.88
C VAL A 256 14.19 5.29 8.94
N PRO A 257 14.13 6.12 10.00
CA PRO A 257 15.01 6.18 11.18
C PRO A 257 14.74 5.05 12.17
N PRO A 258 15.70 4.75 13.06
CA PRO A 258 15.49 3.81 14.14
C PRO A 258 14.27 4.19 14.99
N GLY A 259 13.42 3.20 15.33
CA GLY A 259 12.17 3.44 16.05
C GLY A 259 11.00 3.88 15.15
N SER A 260 11.14 3.79 13.82
CA SER A 260 9.98 3.94 12.93
C SER A 260 8.94 2.87 13.27
N THR A 261 7.72 3.32 13.58
CA THR A 261 6.55 2.45 13.64
C THR A 261 6.05 2.14 12.22
N GLY A 262 5.09 1.25 12.11
CA GLY A 262 4.52 0.84 10.84
C GLY A 262 3.64 1.89 10.16
N ASN A 263 2.91 1.39 9.20
CA ASN A 263 1.80 2.08 8.55
C ASN A 263 0.76 2.52 9.58
N ILE A 264 -0.17 3.38 9.20
CA ILE A 264 -1.39 3.52 10.00
C ILE A 264 -2.12 2.18 10.07
N ALA A 265 -2.67 1.83 11.24
CA ALA A 265 -3.44 0.61 11.38
C ALA A 265 -4.76 0.68 10.61
N THR A 266 -5.08 -0.37 9.84
CA THR A 266 -6.32 -0.41 9.04
C THR A 266 -7.54 -0.33 9.94
N GLU A 267 -7.57 -1.04 11.07
CA GLU A 267 -8.66 -1.01 12.03
C GLU A 267 -8.80 0.34 12.72
N ASP A 268 -7.72 1.07 12.97
CA ASP A 268 -7.79 2.43 13.53
C ASP A 268 -8.36 3.41 12.50
N LEU A 269 -7.94 3.28 11.24
CA LEU A 269 -8.45 4.07 10.11
C LEU A 269 -9.95 3.82 9.90
N VAL A 270 -10.37 2.56 9.82
CA VAL A 270 -11.78 2.17 9.63
C VAL A 270 -12.64 2.65 10.80
N SER A 271 -12.15 2.49 12.03
CA SER A 271 -12.84 2.97 13.25
C SER A 271 -13.06 4.49 13.18
N MET A 272 -12.03 5.27 12.88
CA MET A 272 -12.15 6.73 12.74
C MET A 272 -13.17 7.11 11.66
N LEU A 273 -13.12 6.48 10.48
CA LEU A 273 -14.02 6.79 9.37
C LEU A 273 -15.48 6.46 9.72
N HIS A 274 -15.73 5.31 10.35
CA HIS A 274 -17.07 4.92 10.79
C HIS A 274 -17.65 5.91 11.83
N GLU A 275 -16.84 6.34 12.82
CA GLU A 275 -17.26 7.36 13.78
C GLU A 275 -17.54 8.73 13.12
N MET A 276 -16.92 9.01 11.99
CA MET A 276 -17.20 10.20 11.17
C MET A 276 -18.40 10.04 10.24
N GLY A 277 -19.07 8.88 10.23
CA GLY A 277 -20.17 8.57 9.33
C GLY A 277 -19.76 8.37 7.87
N ILE A 278 -18.51 7.99 7.62
CA ILE A 278 -17.96 7.73 6.28
C ILE A 278 -18.00 6.21 6.02
N GLU A 279 -18.65 5.84 4.93
CA GLU A 279 -18.76 4.45 4.51
C GLU A 279 -17.42 3.91 4.01
N THR A 280 -17.06 2.71 4.46
CA THR A 280 -15.88 1.96 3.98
C THR A 280 -16.24 0.62 3.37
N GLY A 281 -17.40 0.07 3.70
CA GLY A 281 -17.83 -1.28 3.34
C GLY A 281 -17.13 -2.39 4.13
N ILE A 282 -16.30 -2.04 5.14
CA ILE A 282 -15.47 -3.00 5.88
C ILE A 282 -16.12 -3.37 7.21
N ASP A 283 -16.15 -4.68 7.50
CA ASP A 283 -16.53 -5.23 8.81
C ASP A 283 -15.39 -5.04 9.81
N LEU A 284 -15.48 -3.98 10.64
CA LEU A 284 -14.45 -3.64 11.62
C LEU A 284 -14.21 -4.76 12.66
N PRO A 285 -15.22 -5.43 13.22
CA PRO A 285 -15.02 -6.59 14.09
C PRO A 285 -14.23 -7.72 13.43
N ALA A 286 -14.53 -8.08 12.18
CA ALA A 286 -13.79 -9.09 11.44
C ALA A 286 -12.34 -8.66 11.17
N LEU A 287 -12.11 -7.40 10.83
CA LEU A 287 -10.77 -6.83 10.63
C LEU A 287 -9.94 -6.87 11.93
N ILE A 288 -10.52 -6.50 13.07
CA ILE A 288 -9.87 -6.61 14.39
C ILE A 288 -9.51 -8.06 14.70
N ALA A 289 -10.34 -9.03 14.32
CA ALA A 289 -10.01 -10.45 14.49
C ALA A 289 -8.79 -10.87 13.66
N CYS A 290 -8.63 -10.35 12.43
CA CYS A 290 -7.42 -10.56 11.62
C CYS A 290 -6.18 -9.96 12.28
N ALA A 291 -6.28 -8.73 12.83
CA ALA A 291 -5.18 -8.09 13.54
C ALA A 291 -4.78 -8.85 14.82
N ARG A 292 -5.75 -9.40 15.57
CA ARG A 292 -5.45 -10.30 16.72
C ARG A 292 -4.74 -11.56 16.27
N ARG A 293 -5.19 -12.15 15.17
CA ARG A 293 -4.60 -13.38 14.64
C ARG A 293 -3.15 -13.20 14.24
N VAL A 294 -2.80 -12.11 13.54
CA VAL A 294 -1.39 -11.85 13.19
C VAL A 294 -0.56 -11.53 14.44
N GLN A 295 -1.11 -10.82 15.43
CA GLN A 295 -0.44 -10.59 16.72
C GLN A 295 -0.08 -11.92 17.41
N GLU A 296 -0.99 -12.90 17.40
CA GLU A 296 -0.72 -14.25 17.93
C GLU A 296 0.39 -14.97 17.16
N ILE A 297 0.37 -14.88 15.82
CA ILE A 297 1.38 -15.51 14.97
C ILE A 297 2.77 -14.89 15.22
N LEU A 298 2.85 -13.57 15.35
CA LEU A 298 4.09 -12.85 15.59
C LEU A 298 4.55 -12.92 17.06
N GLY A 299 3.68 -13.31 18.00
CA GLY A 299 4.00 -13.45 19.41
C GLY A 299 4.39 -12.14 20.12
N ARG A 300 3.98 -10.99 19.58
CA ARG A 300 4.28 -9.66 20.13
C ARG A 300 3.09 -8.72 20.05
N PRO A 301 2.97 -7.72 20.94
CA PRO A 301 1.96 -6.66 20.80
C PRO A 301 2.15 -5.89 19.48
N LEU A 302 1.03 -5.47 18.90
CA LEU A 302 0.98 -4.61 17.71
C LEU A 302 0.58 -3.17 18.08
N GLY A 303 0.81 -2.22 17.17
CA GLY A 303 0.67 -0.79 17.45
C GLY A 303 -0.77 -0.26 17.39
N SER A 304 -1.71 -1.00 16.85
CA SER A 304 -3.10 -0.56 16.67
C SER A 304 -3.80 -0.27 18.00
N HIS A 305 -4.38 0.92 18.10
CA HIS A 305 -5.12 1.37 19.26
C HIS A 305 -6.49 0.68 19.35
N THR A 306 -7.18 0.51 18.23
CA THR A 306 -8.48 -0.16 18.16
C THR A 306 -8.37 -1.65 18.49
N LEU A 307 -7.23 -2.28 18.16
CA LEU A 307 -6.95 -3.66 18.58
C LEU A 307 -6.90 -3.80 20.11
N VAL A 308 -6.36 -2.80 20.80
CA VAL A 308 -6.22 -2.80 22.28
C VAL A 308 -7.50 -2.38 22.98
N ALA A 309 -8.08 -1.25 22.56
CA ALA A 309 -9.23 -0.63 23.22
C ALA A 309 -10.58 -1.21 22.77
N GLY A 310 -10.63 -1.82 21.57
CA GLY A 310 -11.88 -2.15 20.88
C GLY A 310 -12.53 -0.93 20.20
N PRO A 311 -13.57 -1.15 19.39
CA PRO A 311 -14.35 -0.07 18.81
C PRO A 311 -15.15 0.66 19.88
N VAL A 312 -15.54 1.91 19.59
CA VAL A 312 -16.38 2.71 20.52
C VAL A 312 -17.73 2.03 20.69
N ALA A 313 -18.11 1.76 21.94
CA ALA A 313 -19.43 1.24 22.31
C ALA A 313 -20.31 2.40 22.80
N TRP A 314 -21.11 2.99 21.91
CA TRP A 314 -22.08 3.99 22.28
C TRP A 314 -23.24 3.32 23.04
N GLN A 315 -23.49 3.78 24.28
CA GLN A 315 -24.68 3.36 25.00
C GLN A 315 -25.90 4.03 24.31
N ALA A 316 -26.89 3.21 23.98
CA ALA A 316 -28.15 3.68 23.41
C ALA A 316 -29.00 4.44 24.41
#